data_6e7c55985e9a62fc0c2c9380b5a63227
#
_entry.id   6e7c55985e9a62fc0c2c9380b5a63227
#
_cell.length_a   1.000
_cell.length_b   1.000
_cell.length_c   1.000
_cell.angle_alpha   90.00
_cell.angle_beta   90.00
_cell.angle_gamma   90.00
#
_symmetry.space_group_name_H-M   'P 1'
#
loop_
_entity.id
_entity.type
_entity.pdbx_description
1 polymer ?
#
loop_
_entity_poly.entity_id
_entity_poly.type
_entity_poly.pdbx_seq_one_letter_code
_entity_poly.pdbx_strand_id
1 'polypeptide(L)'
;RFYASSQVRDATLIRQLRDVGFSVSAIAALLPQRDDPEALGRALAVQRDQLVADAEAARRRIAEIDRLISHTTRRATMADITITTHPAQLVAALRTKIDAYTDEHKVWAKLMEAFEAQDLTYTGEPCGATFHDPEYRESDIDIEIWEPVSPGAVASEPLVVRELPEQRVAVAAFRGGYDQFGPVNEELAEYITRSGLKITGPMYNRYIVGPGKTDDPAQYLTEICIPVA
;
A
#
# COMPACT_ATOMS: atom_id res chain seq x y z
N ARG A 1 30.45 -52.26 -14.49
CA ARG A 1 30.62 -51.50 -15.75
C ARG A 1 31.57 -50.36 -15.48
N PHE A 2 32.75 -50.35 -16.12
CA PHE A 2 33.68 -49.21 -16.02
C PHE A 2 33.41 -48.27 -17.19
N TYR A 3 33.23 -46.97 -16.88
CA TYR A 3 33.08 -45.94 -17.89
C TYR A 3 34.45 -45.32 -18.22
N ALA A 4 34.71 -44.95 -19.44
CA ALA A 4 35.92 -44.22 -19.81
C ALA A 4 35.84 -42.78 -19.23
N SER A 5 36.97 -42.20 -18.88
CA SER A 5 37.03 -40.83 -18.28
C SER A 5 36.37 -39.76 -19.21
N SER A 6 36.40 -39.99 -20.53
CA SER A 6 35.72 -39.12 -21.49
C SER A 6 34.19 -39.20 -21.35
N GLN A 7 33.63 -40.41 -21.16
CA GLN A 7 32.18 -40.58 -20.96
C GLN A 7 31.66 -39.92 -19.69
N VAL A 8 32.47 -39.89 -18.63
CA VAL A 8 32.10 -39.19 -17.38
C VAL A 8 32.08 -37.67 -17.57
N ARG A 9 33.05 -37.11 -18.34
CA ARG A 9 33.07 -35.70 -18.70
C ARG A 9 31.89 -35.31 -19.57
N ASP A 10 31.57 -36.08 -20.57
CA ASP A 10 30.43 -35.83 -21.44
C ASP A 10 29.09 -35.87 -20.66
N ALA A 11 28.92 -36.87 -19.78
CA ALA A 11 27.73 -36.98 -18.95
C ALA A 11 27.57 -35.77 -17.99
N THR A 12 28.69 -35.28 -17.43
CA THR A 12 28.68 -34.12 -16.57
C THR A 12 28.30 -32.84 -17.33
N LEU A 13 28.87 -32.62 -18.51
CA LEU A 13 28.55 -31.50 -19.38
C LEU A 13 27.09 -31.52 -19.80
N ILE A 14 26.57 -32.68 -20.24
CA ILE A 14 25.16 -32.85 -20.62
C ILE A 14 24.25 -32.45 -19.46
N ARG A 15 24.55 -32.91 -18.24
CA ARG A 15 23.76 -32.54 -17.05
C ARG A 15 23.80 -31.04 -16.81
N GLN A 16 24.96 -30.41 -16.83
CA GLN A 16 25.11 -28.97 -16.63
C GLN A 16 24.34 -28.14 -17.65
N LEU A 17 24.42 -28.54 -18.95
CA LEU A 17 23.66 -27.86 -20.00
C LEU A 17 22.15 -28.03 -19.83
N ARG A 18 21.67 -29.18 -19.36
CA ARG A 18 20.26 -29.41 -19.06
C ARG A 18 19.80 -28.56 -17.87
N ASP A 19 20.59 -28.48 -16.82
CA ASP A 19 20.27 -27.71 -15.62
C ASP A 19 20.10 -26.21 -15.91
N VAL A 20 20.80 -25.69 -16.94
CA VAL A 20 20.64 -24.30 -17.40
C VAL A 20 19.65 -24.14 -18.57
N GLY A 21 18.88 -25.18 -18.88
CA GLY A 21 17.71 -25.09 -19.76
C GLY A 21 17.95 -25.39 -21.24
N PHE A 22 19.12 -25.95 -21.63
CA PHE A 22 19.30 -26.40 -23.02
C PHE A 22 18.39 -27.60 -23.37
N SER A 23 17.79 -27.53 -24.53
CA SER A 23 17.03 -28.67 -25.07
C SER A 23 17.96 -29.83 -25.43
N VAL A 24 17.40 -31.04 -25.48
CA VAL A 24 18.16 -32.23 -25.87
C VAL A 24 18.78 -32.08 -27.27
N SER A 25 18.06 -31.47 -28.22
CA SER A 25 18.56 -31.18 -29.56
C SER A 25 19.71 -30.18 -29.58
N ALA A 26 19.63 -29.12 -28.76
CA ALA A 26 20.72 -28.16 -28.64
C ALA A 26 21.99 -28.79 -28.02
N ILE A 27 21.81 -29.64 -27.01
CA ILE A 27 22.93 -30.37 -26.39
C ILE A 27 23.57 -31.31 -27.41
N ALA A 28 22.78 -32.03 -28.18
CA ALA A 28 23.31 -32.92 -29.20
C ALA A 28 24.11 -32.18 -30.28
N ALA A 29 23.71 -30.95 -30.64
CA ALA A 29 24.44 -30.11 -31.58
C ALA A 29 25.74 -29.52 -30.98
N LEU A 30 25.83 -29.31 -29.67
CA LEU A 30 27.00 -28.76 -28.97
C LEU A 30 28.04 -29.83 -28.62
N LEU A 31 27.62 -31.09 -28.36
CA LEU A 31 28.52 -32.17 -27.97
C LEU A 31 29.72 -32.39 -28.88
N PRO A 32 29.59 -32.33 -30.25
CA PRO A 32 30.74 -32.43 -31.14
C PRO A 32 31.76 -31.30 -30.97
N GLN A 33 31.33 -30.17 -30.45
CA GLN A 33 32.14 -28.94 -30.24
C GLN A 33 32.56 -28.77 -28.78
N ARG A 34 32.43 -29.77 -27.93
CA ARG A 34 32.66 -29.68 -26.47
C ARG A 34 34.09 -29.31 -26.09
N ASP A 35 35.05 -29.55 -26.97
CA ASP A 35 36.46 -29.19 -26.74
C ASP A 35 36.82 -27.80 -27.33
N ASP A 36 35.81 -27.06 -27.88
CA ASP A 36 35.93 -25.69 -28.36
C ASP A 36 35.31 -24.73 -27.29
N PRO A 37 36.15 -24.06 -26.47
CA PRO A 37 35.66 -23.16 -25.41
C PRO A 37 34.91 -21.96 -25.97
N GLU A 38 35.23 -21.46 -27.17
CA GLU A 38 34.57 -20.31 -27.76
C GLU A 38 33.17 -20.65 -28.24
N ALA A 39 33.00 -21.83 -28.87
CA ALA A 39 31.68 -22.32 -29.34
C ALA A 39 30.74 -22.53 -28.12
N LEU A 40 31.24 -23.16 -27.06
CA LEU A 40 30.48 -23.38 -25.84
C LEU A 40 30.16 -22.05 -25.15
N GLY A 41 31.12 -21.14 -25.08
CA GLY A 41 30.94 -19.79 -24.48
C GLY A 41 29.85 -18.98 -25.24
N ARG A 42 29.85 -18.98 -26.57
CA ARG A 42 28.79 -18.34 -27.39
C ARG A 42 27.42 -18.94 -27.13
N ALA A 43 27.32 -20.28 -27.08
CA ALA A 43 26.04 -20.93 -26.79
C ALA A 43 25.49 -20.60 -25.40
N LEU A 44 26.35 -20.60 -24.39
CA LEU A 44 25.98 -20.22 -23.01
C LEU A 44 25.56 -18.76 -22.93
N ALA A 45 26.22 -17.84 -23.65
CA ALA A 45 25.84 -16.43 -23.69
C ALA A 45 24.44 -16.23 -24.29
N VAL A 46 24.14 -16.91 -25.43
CA VAL A 46 22.80 -16.87 -26.05
C VAL A 46 21.73 -17.40 -25.07
N GLN A 47 22.00 -18.53 -24.42
CA GLN A 47 21.06 -19.12 -23.45
C GLN A 47 20.80 -18.18 -22.26
N ARG A 48 21.87 -17.52 -21.74
CA ARG A 48 21.74 -16.54 -20.66
C ARG A 48 20.86 -15.37 -21.08
N ASP A 49 21.11 -14.83 -22.28
CA ASP A 49 20.35 -13.68 -22.79
C ASP A 49 18.88 -14.02 -23.00
N GLN A 50 18.59 -15.25 -23.44
CA GLN A 50 17.22 -15.76 -23.53
C GLN A 50 16.55 -15.86 -22.15
N LEU A 51 17.25 -16.38 -21.14
CA LEU A 51 16.70 -16.47 -19.79
C LEU A 51 16.43 -15.10 -19.17
N VAL A 52 17.29 -14.11 -19.45
CA VAL A 52 17.06 -12.72 -19.02
C VAL A 52 15.81 -12.16 -19.67
N ALA A 53 15.64 -12.33 -20.98
CA ALA A 53 14.46 -11.88 -21.69
C ALA A 53 13.17 -12.56 -21.19
N ASP A 54 13.22 -13.86 -20.90
CA ASP A 54 12.09 -14.63 -20.36
C ASP A 54 11.73 -14.14 -18.94
N ALA A 55 12.72 -13.85 -18.10
CA ALA A 55 12.51 -13.30 -16.76
C ALA A 55 11.85 -11.90 -16.81
N GLU A 56 12.28 -11.03 -17.72
CA GLU A 56 11.66 -9.73 -17.94
C GLU A 56 10.22 -9.85 -18.46
N ALA A 57 9.98 -10.78 -19.37
CA ALA A 57 8.63 -11.07 -19.87
C ALA A 57 7.71 -11.57 -18.75
N ALA A 58 8.24 -12.45 -17.88
CA ALA A 58 7.50 -12.93 -16.70
C ALA A 58 7.15 -11.79 -15.75
N ARG A 59 8.09 -10.89 -15.46
CA ARG A 59 7.84 -9.70 -14.61
C ARG A 59 6.73 -8.81 -15.19
N ARG A 60 6.76 -8.55 -16.51
CA ARG A 60 5.69 -7.76 -17.17
C ARG A 60 4.33 -8.44 -17.05
N ARG A 61 4.25 -9.79 -17.19
CA ARG A 61 2.99 -10.53 -17.02
C ARG A 61 2.47 -10.46 -15.58
N ILE A 62 3.35 -10.55 -14.60
CA ILE A 62 2.98 -10.39 -13.18
C ILE A 62 2.37 -9.00 -12.94
N ALA A 63 3.04 -7.94 -13.41
CA ALA A 63 2.53 -6.57 -13.27
C ALA A 63 1.15 -6.38 -13.93
N GLU A 64 0.90 -7.03 -15.08
CA GLU A 64 -0.42 -6.99 -15.73
C GLU A 64 -1.48 -7.77 -14.95
N ILE A 65 -1.11 -8.93 -14.38
CA ILE A 65 -2.02 -9.68 -13.48
C ILE A 65 -2.37 -8.83 -12.26
N ASP A 66 -1.40 -8.16 -11.66
CA ASP A 66 -1.64 -7.28 -10.51
C ASP A 66 -2.60 -6.13 -10.86
N ARG A 67 -2.47 -5.56 -12.06
CA ARG A 67 -3.45 -4.57 -12.57
C ARG A 67 -4.85 -5.17 -12.72
N LEU A 68 -4.96 -6.37 -13.30
CA LEU A 68 -6.25 -7.05 -13.47
C LEU A 68 -6.89 -7.41 -12.13
N ILE A 69 -6.09 -7.85 -11.15
CA ILE A 69 -6.55 -8.10 -9.79
C ILE A 69 -7.09 -6.79 -9.19
N SER A 70 -6.32 -5.70 -9.28
CA SER A 70 -6.74 -4.38 -8.78
C SER A 70 -8.05 -3.91 -9.44
N HIS A 71 -8.20 -4.07 -10.76
CA HIS A 71 -9.45 -3.75 -11.46
C HIS A 71 -10.62 -4.64 -11.04
N THR A 72 -10.38 -5.91 -10.76
CA THR A 72 -11.44 -6.85 -10.33
C THR A 72 -11.86 -6.56 -8.90
N THR A 73 -10.91 -6.26 -8.02
CA THR A 73 -11.15 -5.86 -6.64
C THR A 73 -11.86 -4.50 -6.58
N ARG A 74 -11.46 -3.53 -7.43
CA ARG A 74 -12.12 -2.22 -7.56
C ARG A 74 -13.61 -2.34 -7.91
N ARG A 75 -14.01 -3.36 -8.68
CA ARG A 75 -15.41 -3.63 -9.02
C ARG A 75 -16.21 -4.26 -7.86
N ALA A 76 -15.53 -4.92 -6.94
CA ALA A 76 -16.12 -5.53 -5.75
C ALA A 76 -16.17 -4.56 -4.55
N THR A 77 -15.33 -3.53 -4.54
CA THR A 77 -15.24 -2.49 -3.52
C THR A 77 -15.59 -1.12 -4.12
N MET A 78 -16.77 -0.98 -4.77
CA MET A 78 -17.29 0.37 -5.02
C MET A 78 -17.52 1.01 -3.65
N ALA A 79 -16.62 1.91 -3.27
CA ALA A 79 -16.82 2.75 -2.11
C ALA A 79 -18.11 3.55 -2.32
N ASP A 80 -19.00 3.55 -1.33
CA ASP A 80 -20.18 4.40 -1.37
C ASP A 80 -19.71 5.86 -1.25
N ILE A 81 -19.56 6.53 -2.40
CA ILE A 81 -19.15 7.93 -2.42
C ILE A 81 -20.39 8.81 -2.27
N THR A 82 -20.41 9.60 -1.22
CA THR A 82 -21.49 10.52 -0.91
C THR A 82 -20.98 11.93 -0.66
N ILE A 83 -21.83 12.94 -0.90
CA ILE A 83 -21.57 14.30 -0.46
C ILE A 83 -22.44 14.56 0.76
N THR A 84 -21.81 14.91 1.87
CA THR A 84 -22.50 15.19 3.13
C THR A 84 -21.90 16.39 3.84
N THR A 85 -22.48 16.78 4.97
CA THR A 85 -21.91 17.80 5.85
C THR A 85 -21.52 17.13 7.17
N HIS A 86 -20.25 17.24 7.52
CA HIS A 86 -19.77 16.86 8.85
C HIS A 86 -19.94 18.05 9.78
N PRO A 87 -20.62 17.89 10.93
CA PRO A 87 -20.82 18.97 11.88
C PRO A 87 -19.51 19.38 12.54
N ALA A 88 -19.49 20.57 13.14
CA ALA A 88 -18.38 20.98 13.99
C ALA A 88 -18.21 20.00 15.18
N GLN A 89 -16.95 19.66 15.50
CA GLN A 89 -16.63 18.67 16.53
C GLN A 89 -15.45 19.12 17.36
N LEU A 90 -15.57 19.05 18.70
CA LEU A 90 -14.46 19.33 19.59
C LEU A 90 -13.58 18.10 19.72
N VAL A 91 -12.27 18.27 19.53
CA VAL A 91 -11.30 17.17 19.53
C VAL A 91 -10.07 17.53 20.36
N ALA A 92 -9.46 16.53 20.99
CA ALA A 92 -8.07 16.60 21.45
C ALA A 92 -7.19 16.01 20.35
N ALA A 93 -6.23 16.79 19.86
CA ALA A 93 -5.43 16.48 18.69
C ALA A 93 -3.93 16.50 19.00
N LEU A 94 -3.19 15.65 18.29
CA LEU A 94 -1.74 15.61 18.29
C LEU A 94 -1.23 15.70 16.85
N ARG A 95 -0.54 16.79 16.53
CA ARG A 95 0.06 17.00 15.20
C ARG A 95 1.56 16.77 15.26
N THR A 96 2.07 16.00 14.31
CA THR A 96 3.49 15.68 14.21
C THR A 96 3.85 15.30 12.77
N LYS A 97 5.14 15.08 12.52
CA LYS A 97 5.63 14.53 11.27
C LYS A 97 5.99 13.06 11.43
N ILE A 98 5.72 12.27 10.38
CA ILE A 98 6.06 10.86 10.29
C ILE A 98 6.85 10.57 9.02
N ASP A 99 7.68 9.53 9.05
CA ASP A 99 8.53 9.15 7.90
C ASP A 99 7.76 8.36 6.84
N ALA A 100 6.71 7.65 7.23
CA ALA A 100 5.85 6.87 6.31
C ALA A 100 4.42 6.80 6.85
N TYR A 101 3.43 6.64 5.96
CA TYR A 101 2.01 6.48 6.35
C TYR A 101 1.79 5.27 7.28
N THR A 102 2.60 4.23 7.15
CA THR A 102 2.56 3.07 8.06
C THR A 102 2.95 3.41 9.49
N ASP A 103 3.59 4.54 9.74
CA ASP A 103 3.99 5.01 11.07
C ASP A 103 2.87 5.73 11.85
N GLU A 104 1.70 5.92 11.26
CA GLU A 104 0.53 6.52 11.90
C GLU A 104 0.21 5.84 13.24
N HIS A 105 0.34 4.51 13.34
CA HIS A 105 0.12 3.77 14.58
C HIS A 105 0.98 4.25 15.76
N LYS A 106 2.19 4.77 15.50
CA LYS A 106 3.07 5.33 16.54
C LYS A 106 2.53 6.66 17.08
N VAL A 107 1.85 7.43 16.21
CA VAL A 107 1.23 8.70 16.63
C VAL A 107 -0.02 8.42 17.46
N TRP A 108 -0.81 7.42 17.06
CA TRP A 108 -1.94 6.93 17.86
C TRP A 108 -1.52 6.50 19.26
N ALA A 109 -0.44 5.71 19.38
CA ALA A 109 0.07 5.29 20.69
C ALA A 109 0.42 6.49 21.60
N LYS A 110 1.06 7.51 21.05
CA LYS A 110 1.40 8.74 21.77
C LYS A 110 0.17 9.55 22.18
N LEU A 111 -0.83 9.65 21.29
CA LEU A 111 -2.08 10.35 21.60
C LEU A 111 -2.81 9.64 22.74
N MET A 112 -2.94 8.30 22.67
CA MET A 112 -3.63 7.51 23.70
C MET A 112 -2.95 7.61 25.05
N GLU A 113 -1.61 7.51 25.10
CA GLU A 113 -0.84 7.70 26.34
C GLU A 113 -1.09 9.10 26.95
N ALA A 114 -1.04 10.15 26.12
CA ALA A 114 -1.27 11.51 26.59
C ALA A 114 -2.74 11.78 26.98
N PHE A 115 -3.69 11.10 26.32
CA PHE A 115 -5.12 11.17 26.59
C PHE A 115 -5.45 10.56 27.96
N GLU A 116 -4.90 9.38 28.26
CA GLU A 116 -5.02 8.70 29.56
C GLU A 116 -4.33 9.47 30.69
N ALA A 117 -3.11 9.98 30.44
CA ALA A 117 -2.35 10.73 31.43
C ALA A 117 -3.03 12.04 31.86
N GLN A 118 -3.97 12.56 31.06
CA GLN A 118 -4.71 13.79 31.32
C GLN A 118 -6.17 13.56 31.70
N ASP A 119 -6.58 12.29 31.98
CA ASP A 119 -7.93 11.89 32.36
C ASP A 119 -9.01 12.39 31.37
N LEU A 120 -8.68 12.47 30.07
CA LEU A 120 -9.64 12.83 29.04
C LEU A 120 -10.64 11.70 28.79
N THR A 121 -11.90 12.04 28.53
CA THR A 121 -12.97 11.06 28.37
C THR A 121 -13.30 10.88 26.89
N TYR A 122 -13.32 9.63 26.43
CA TYR A 122 -13.75 9.25 25.09
C TYR A 122 -15.26 9.47 24.94
N THR A 123 -15.66 10.14 23.85
CA THR A 123 -17.09 10.34 23.56
C THR A 123 -17.73 9.14 22.86
N GLY A 124 -16.91 8.26 22.27
CA GLY A 124 -17.38 7.14 21.44
C GLY A 124 -17.71 7.52 20.00
N GLU A 125 -17.59 8.79 19.65
CA GLU A 125 -17.70 9.25 18.26
C GLU A 125 -16.46 8.86 17.46
N PRO A 126 -16.55 8.83 16.10
CA PRO A 126 -15.41 8.46 15.27
C PRO A 126 -14.22 9.39 15.44
N CYS A 127 -13.08 8.83 15.76
CA CYS A 127 -11.78 9.50 15.74
C CYS A 127 -11.21 9.59 14.32
N GLY A 128 -10.09 10.28 14.14
CA GLY A 128 -9.53 10.40 12.80
C GLY A 128 -8.12 10.93 12.69
N ALA A 129 -7.66 11.03 11.44
CA ALA A 129 -6.35 11.56 11.07
C ALA A 129 -6.49 12.54 9.92
N THR A 130 -5.95 13.74 10.05
CA THR A 130 -5.90 14.79 9.03
C THR A 130 -4.50 14.86 8.45
N PHE A 131 -4.38 14.90 7.12
CA PHE A 131 -3.12 15.02 6.40
C PHE A 131 -3.01 16.46 5.87
N HIS A 132 -2.05 17.21 6.41
CA HIS A 132 -1.93 18.64 6.15
C HIS A 132 -1.09 18.99 4.92
N ASP A 133 -0.39 18.01 4.34
CA ASP A 133 0.35 18.22 3.11
C ASP A 133 -0.60 18.44 1.93
N PRO A 134 -0.35 19.45 1.07
CA PRO A 134 -1.21 19.74 -0.08
C PRO A 134 -1.09 18.69 -1.20
N GLU A 135 -0.02 17.90 -1.18
CA GLU A 135 0.29 16.86 -2.16
C GLU A 135 0.82 15.60 -1.46
N TYR A 136 0.78 14.47 -2.15
CA TYR A 136 1.35 13.23 -1.64
C TYR A 136 2.85 13.36 -1.35
N ARG A 137 3.29 12.87 -0.19
CA ARG A 137 4.69 12.85 0.22
C ARG A 137 5.13 11.43 0.54
N GLU A 138 6.34 11.07 0.15
CA GLU A 138 6.95 9.78 0.49
C GLU A 138 7.54 9.76 1.91
N SER A 139 7.85 10.93 2.45
CA SER A 139 8.44 11.10 3.79
C SER A 139 8.15 12.49 4.35
N ASP A 140 8.41 12.71 5.63
CA ASP A 140 8.18 13.98 6.34
C ASP A 140 6.70 14.43 6.24
N ILE A 141 5.79 13.46 6.40
CA ILE A 141 4.34 13.62 6.24
C ILE A 141 3.80 14.36 7.46
N ASP A 142 3.09 15.47 7.24
CA ASP A 142 2.47 16.29 8.29
C ASP A 142 1.08 15.74 8.62
N ILE A 143 0.99 14.98 9.71
CA ILE A 143 -0.23 14.33 10.18
C ILE A 143 -0.70 14.89 11.49
N GLU A 144 -2.01 15.01 11.64
CA GLU A 144 -2.67 15.34 12.89
C GLU A 144 -3.73 14.28 13.18
N ILE A 145 -3.51 13.51 14.23
CA ILE A 145 -4.53 12.57 14.72
C ILE A 145 -5.34 13.21 15.83
N TRP A 146 -6.60 12.84 15.91
CA TRP A 146 -7.54 13.46 16.85
C TRP A 146 -8.59 12.48 17.37
N GLU A 147 -8.97 12.70 18.62
CA GLU A 147 -10.02 11.98 19.33
C GLU A 147 -11.08 12.98 19.80
N PRO A 148 -12.37 12.73 19.56
CA PRO A 148 -13.45 13.59 20.04
C PRO A 148 -13.52 13.67 21.56
N VAL A 149 -13.72 14.89 22.07
CA VAL A 149 -13.83 15.16 23.49
C VAL A 149 -15.11 15.94 23.83
N SER A 150 -15.57 15.81 25.05
CA SER A 150 -16.76 16.52 25.54
C SER A 150 -16.53 18.03 25.61
N PRO A 151 -17.58 18.85 25.48
CA PRO A 151 -17.49 20.30 25.71
C PRO A 151 -16.90 20.63 27.09
N GLY A 152 -15.94 21.55 27.10
CA GLY A 152 -15.23 21.95 28.32
C GLY A 152 -13.98 21.12 28.62
N ALA A 153 -13.62 20.12 27.80
CA ALA A 153 -12.34 19.41 27.91
C ALA A 153 -11.19 20.42 27.76
N VAL A 154 -10.16 20.24 28.57
CA VAL A 154 -8.92 21.04 28.54
C VAL A 154 -7.76 20.05 28.46
N ALA A 155 -6.83 20.28 27.56
CA ALA A 155 -5.62 19.49 27.46
C ALA A 155 -4.37 20.38 27.55
N SER A 156 -3.25 19.75 27.91
CA SER A 156 -1.91 20.32 27.88
C SER A 156 -1.04 19.60 26.87
N GLU A 157 0.11 20.15 26.52
CA GLU A 157 1.07 19.49 25.65
C GLU A 157 1.31 18.01 26.05
N PRO A 158 1.40 17.11 25.10
CA PRO A 158 1.48 17.34 23.63
C PRO A 158 0.13 17.46 22.92
N LEU A 159 -1.01 17.41 23.64
CA LEU A 159 -2.34 17.52 23.07
C LEU A 159 -2.81 18.97 22.99
N VAL A 160 -3.61 19.27 21.97
CA VAL A 160 -4.30 20.55 21.81
C VAL A 160 -5.80 20.29 21.66
N VAL A 161 -6.63 20.90 22.51
CA VAL A 161 -8.08 20.87 22.32
C VAL A 161 -8.47 21.96 21.33
N ARG A 162 -9.16 21.58 20.25
CA ARG A 162 -9.64 22.52 19.23
C ARG A 162 -10.93 22.03 18.57
N GLU A 163 -11.62 22.93 17.93
CA GLU A 163 -12.79 22.61 17.14
C GLU A 163 -12.39 22.28 15.69
N LEU A 164 -12.84 21.13 15.19
CA LEU A 164 -12.94 20.85 13.76
C LEU A 164 -14.19 21.60 13.26
N PRO A 165 -14.09 22.45 12.23
CA PRO A 165 -15.23 23.22 11.77
C PRO A 165 -16.25 22.33 11.06
N GLU A 166 -17.51 22.79 11.03
CA GLU A 166 -18.49 22.23 10.11
C GLU A 166 -18.00 22.37 8.67
N GLN A 167 -18.08 21.30 7.88
CA GLN A 167 -17.63 21.34 6.49
C GLN A 167 -18.39 20.36 5.61
N ARG A 168 -18.65 20.78 4.37
CA ARG A 168 -19.17 19.92 3.33
C ARG A 168 -18.05 19.05 2.80
N VAL A 169 -18.29 17.75 2.69
CA VAL A 169 -17.26 16.77 2.35
C VAL A 169 -17.75 15.76 1.29
N ALA A 170 -16.84 15.36 0.43
CA ALA A 170 -16.96 14.13 -0.34
C ALA A 170 -16.40 12.99 0.50
N VAL A 171 -17.20 11.98 0.77
CA VAL A 171 -16.91 10.84 1.63
C VAL A 171 -16.89 9.57 0.82
N ALA A 172 -15.82 8.80 0.90
CA ALA A 172 -15.75 7.43 0.42
C ALA A 172 -15.65 6.48 1.59
N ALA A 173 -16.71 5.71 1.86
CA ALA A 173 -16.76 4.73 2.93
C ALA A 173 -16.38 3.34 2.40
N PHE A 174 -15.51 2.63 3.09
CA PHE A 174 -15.13 1.26 2.76
C PHE A 174 -14.99 0.37 3.99
N ARG A 175 -15.17 -0.95 3.77
CA ARG A 175 -14.94 -1.98 4.79
C ARG A 175 -13.70 -2.78 4.46
N GLY A 176 -12.96 -3.19 5.50
CA GLY A 176 -11.77 -4.03 5.38
C GLY A 176 -10.49 -3.34 5.79
N GLY A 177 -9.36 -3.98 5.47
CA GLY A 177 -8.04 -3.50 5.89
C GLY A 177 -7.60 -2.20 5.23
N TYR A 178 -6.58 -1.60 5.79
CA TYR A 178 -6.03 -0.30 5.37
C TYR A 178 -5.24 -0.35 4.05
N ASP A 179 -5.01 -1.52 3.49
CA ASP A 179 -4.46 -1.72 2.15
C ASP A 179 -5.38 -1.16 1.03
N GLN A 180 -6.65 -0.89 1.35
CA GLN A 180 -7.62 -0.30 0.43
C GLN A 180 -7.54 1.22 0.30
N PHE A 181 -6.77 1.92 1.15
CA PHE A 181 -6.67 3.38 1.10
C PHE A 181 -6.28 3.93 -0.28
N GLY A 182 -5.27 3.35 -0.93
CA GLY A 182 -4.81 3.80 -2.24
C GLY A 182 -5.91 3.77 -3.30
N PRO A 183 -6.50 2.61 -3.59
CA PRO A 183 -7.60 2.48 -4.56
C PRO A 183 -8.82 3.37 -4.27
N VAL A 184 -9.24 3.48 -2.99
CA VAL A 184 -10.40 4.30 -2.60
C VAL A 184 -10.12 5.79 -2.73
N ASN A 185 -8.89 6.25 -2.40
CA ASN A 185 -8.47 7.62 -2.62
C ASN A 185 -8.50 8.02 -4.11
N GLU A 186 -7.99 7.13 -4.99
CA GLU A 186 -8.03 7.36 -6.43
C GLU A 186 -9.48 7.51 -6.93
N GLU A 187 -10.38 6.62 -6.49
CA GLU A 187 -11.79 6.65 -6.87
C GLU A 187 -12.48 7.94 -6.40
N LEU A 188 -12.20 8.37 -5.15
CA LEU A 188 -12.74 9.62 -4.60
C LEU A 188 -12.22 10.85 -5.36
N ALA A 189 -10.93 10.89 -5.70
CA ALA A 189 -10.33 11.96 -6.48
C ALA A 189 -10.92 12.05 -7.90
N GLU A 190 -11.12 10.90 -8.56
CA GLU A 190 -11.80 10.83 -9.87
C GLU A 190 -13.25 11.33 -9.78
N TYR A 191 -13.97 10.95 -8.71
CA TYR A 191 -15.34 11.42 -8.49
C TYR A 191 -15.40 12.94 -8.32
N ILE A 192 -14.54 13.51 -7.47
CA ILE A 192 -14.46 14.97 -7.24
C ILE A 192 -14.19 15.70 -8.56
N THR A 193 -13.21 15.24 -9.34
CA THR A 193 -12.85 15.82 -10.63
C THR A 193 -14.00 15.78 -11.60
N ARG A 194 -14.63 14.61 -11.75
CA ARG A 194 -15.77 14.42 -12.69
C ARG A 194 -16.99 15.23 -12.29
N SER A 195 -17.20 15.44 -10.99
CA SER A 195 -18.33 16.21 -10.46
C SER A 195 -18.10 17.73 -10.48
N GLY A 196 -16.90 18.19 -10.87
CA GLY A 196 -16.54 19.60 -10.92
C GLY A 196 -16.45 20.28 -9.54
N LEU A 197 -16.28 19.48 -8.47
CA LEU A 197 -16.15 19.97 -7.11
C LEU A 197 -14.74 20.54 -6.89
N LYS A 198 -14.64 21.55 -6.02
CA LYS A 198 -13.35 22.14 -5.62
C LYS A 198 -12.99 21.67 -4.23
N ILE A 199 -11.76 21.18 -4.07
CA ILE A 199 -11.19 20.84 -2.76
C ILE A 199 -10.97 22.15 -1.99
N THR A 200 -11.42 22.19 -0.73
CA THR A 200 -11.38 23.39 0.12
C THR A 200 -10.55 23.24 1.37
N GLY A 201 -10.06 22.05 1.67
CA GLY A 201 -9.29 21.78 2.86
C GLY A 201 -8.50 20.46 2.78
N PRO A 202 -7.71 20.16 3.80
CA PRO A 202 -6.93 18.94 3.87
C PRO A 202 -7.84 17.71 3.94
N MET A 203 -7.37 16.61 3.34
CA MET A 203 -7.99 15.29 3.45
C MET A 203 -7.88 14.78 4.89
N TYR A 204 -8.90 14.06 5.34
CA TYR A 204 -8.86 13.35 6.61
C TYR A 204 -9.58 12.02 6.54
N ASN A 205 -9.13 11.08 7.37
CA ASN A 205 -9.78 9.79 7.57
C ASN A 205 -10.59 9.82 8.87
N ARG A 206 -11.76 9.15 8.86
CA ARG A 206 -12.54 8.87 10.06
C ARG A 206 -12.61 7.37 10.28
N TYR A 207 -12.29 6.93 11.48
CA TYR A 207 -12.27 5.53 11.85
C TYR A 207 -13.55 5.18 12.62
N ILE A 208 -14.55 4.67 11.90
CA ILE A 208 -15.87 4.32 12.46
C ILE A 208 -15.77 3.04 13.27
N VAL A 209 -15.10 2.03 12.70
CA VAL A 209 -14.70 0.79 13.36
C VAL A 209 -13.24 0.55 13.03
N GLY A 210 -12.40 0.55 14.03
CA GLY A 210 -10.96 0.32 13.90
C GLY A 210 -10.42 -0.64 14.95
N PRO A 211 -9.09 -0.74 15.11
CA PRO A 211 -8.42 -1.65 16.05
C PRO A 211 -8.88 -1.53 17.51
N GLY A 212 -9.36 -0.34 17.91
CA GLY A 212 -9.93 -0.14 19.25
C GLY A 212 -11.31 -0.79 19.49
N LYS A 213 -11.98 -1.23 18.41
CA LYS A 213 -13.32 -1.86 18.48
C LYS A 213 -13.32 -3.33 18.07
N THR A 214 -12.36 -3.78 17.25
CA THR A 214 -12.26 -5.18 16.79
C THR A 214 -10.84 -5.50 16.37
N ASP A 215 -10.41 -6.75 16.60
CA ASP A 215 -9.13 -7.28 16.13
C ASP A 215 -9.18 -7.83 14.69
N ASP A 216 -10.37 -7.92 14.09
CA ASP A 216 -10.56 -8.45 12.74
C ASP A 216 -10.57 -7.32 11.70
N PRO A 217 -9.49 -7.17 10.90
CA PRO A 217 -9.42 -6.12 9.88
C PRO A 217 -10.55 -6.16 8.85
N ALA A 218 -11.17 -7.31 8.61
CA ALA A 218 -12.30 -7.42 7.68
C ALA A 218 -13.55 -6.65 8.16
N GLN A 219 -13.62 -6.33 9.46
CA GLN A 219 -14.72 -5.60 10.08
C GLN A 219 -14.45 -4.08 10.18
N TYR A 220 -13.24 -3.62 9.87
CA TYR A 220 -12.94 -2.18 9.89
C TYR A 220 -13.88 -1.44 8.96
N LEU A 221 -14.29 -0.25 9.38
CA LEU A 221 -15.08 0.68 8.58
C LEU A 221 -14.40 2.04 8.66
N THR A 222 -13.93 2.50 7.54
CA THR A 222 -13.20 3.76 7.41
C THR A 222 -13.87 4.66 6.37
N GLU A 223 -13.91 5.94 6.66
CA GLU A 223 -14.32 6.98 5.73
C GLU A 223 -13.10 7.81 5.34
N ILE A 224 -12.87 7.97 4.05
CA ILE A 224 -11.95 8.96 3.51
C ILE A 224 -12.76 10.20 3.17
N CYS A 225 -12.39 11.34 3.71
CA CYS A 225 -13.13 12.58 3.65
C CYS A 225 -12.29 13.68 3.00
N ILE A 226 -12.80 14.30 1.95
CA ILE A 226 -12.17 15.45 1.29
C ILE A 226 -13.14 16.63 1.34
N PRO A 227 -12.77 17.74 2.03
CA PRO A 227 -13.59 18.94 2.06
C PRO A 227 -13.77 19.54 0.66
N VAL A 228 -15.03 19.89 0.30
CA VAL A 228 -15.38 20.34 -1.05
C VAL A 228 -16.39 21.50 -1.03
N ALA A 229 -16.34 22.31 -2.08
CA ALA A 229 -17.31 23.37 -2.36
C ALA A 229 -18.04 23.10 -3.67
#